data_f79e623859439cc7fe0de6ad1ff5b76c
#
_entry.id   f79e623859439cc7fe0de6ad1ff5b76c
#
_cell.length_a   1.000
_cell.length_b   1.000
_cell.length_c   1.000
_cell.angle_alpha   90.00
_cell.angle_beta   90.00
_cell.angle_gamma   90.00
#
_symmetry.space_group_name_H-M   'P 1'
#
loop_
_entity.id
_entity.type
_entity.pdbx_description
1 polymer ?
#
loop_
_entity_poly.entity_id
_entity_poly.type
_entity_poly.pdbx_seq_one_letter_code
_entity_poly.pdbx_strand_id
1 'polypeptide(L)'
;MKSFRIILIVLLPYLFVGSVYASEGKGLEIATEVDVRDRGFGDTTSTMTMTLFDQYGNSTSRKIRNRTLEGTDEGDLSLVIFDTPADVKGTAFLSHTKKSGSDDQWLYLPALKRVKRIASSNQAGPFMGSEFAYEDISSQELEKYTYKYLRNEDYQGLDCFVGFSCALQL
;
A
#
# COMPACT_ATOMS: atom_id res chain seq x y z
N MET A 1 47.51 39.09 45.25
CA MET A 1 47.42 38.04 44.20
C MET A 1 46.08 37.37 44.34
N LYS A 2 45.11 37.65 43.51
CA LYS A 2 43.74 37.05 43.50
C LYS A 2 43.71 35.93 42.51
N SER A 3 43.56 34.67 42.99
CA SER A 3 43.43 33.48 42.11
C SER A 3 42.03 33.43 41.52
N PHE A 4 41.94 33.50 40.19
CA PHE A 4 40.74 33.33 39.43
C PHE A 4 40.52 31.84 39.16
N ARG A 5 39.48 31.24 39.75
CA ARG A 5 39.08 29.85 39.47
C ARG A 5 38.13 29.85 38.25
N ILE A 6 38.60 29.30 37.16
CA ILE A 6 37.78 29.03 35.96
C ILE A 6 36.98 27.75 36.23
N ILE A 7 35.66 27.86 36.30
CA ILE A 7 34.74 26.72 36.33
C ILE A 7 34.43 26.36 34.88
N LEU A 8 34.97 25.20 34.44
CA LEU A 8 34.67 24.64 33.13
C LEU A 8 33.33 23.89 33.22
N ILE A 9 32.27 24.48 32.68
CA ILE A 9 30.97 23.80 32.57
C ILE A 9 31.02 22.94 31.30
N VAL A 10 31.15 21.61 31.48
CA VAL A 10 31.01 20.63 30.41
C VAL A 10 29.53 20.43 30.14
N LEU A 11 29.04 21.04 29.07
CA LEU A 11 27.70 20.74 28.52
C LEU A 11 27.76 19.37 27.86
N LEU A 12 27.21 18.32 28.50
CA LEU A 12 26.94 17.05 27.86
C LEU A 12 25.81 17.23 26.85
N PRO A 13 25.98 16.88 25.59
CA PRO A 13 24.86 16.82 24.65
C PRO A 13 23.96 15.63 25.01
N TYR A 14 22.79 15.91 25.55
CA TYR A 14 21.72 14.92 25.68
C TYR A 14 21.32 14.45 24.28
N LEU A 15 21.79 13.28 23.88
CA LEU A 15 21.33 12.57 22.70
C LEU A 15 19.88 12.14 22.91
N PHE A 16 18.96 12.87 22.30
CA PHE A 16 17.56 12.48 22.15
C PHE A 16 17.46 11.26 21.19
N VAL A 17 17.81 10.07 21.67
CA VAL A 17 17.66 8.81 20.89
C VAL A 17 16.31 8.12 21.17
N GLY A 18 15.53 8.64 22.14
CA GLY A 18 14.30 7.97 22.61
C GLY A 18 13.06 8.10 21.71
N SER A 19 13.03 9.06 20.78
CA SER A 19 11.78 9.39 20.06
C SER A 19 11.50 8.55 18.82
N VAL A 20 12.51 7.93 18.21
CA VAL A 20 12.35 7.18 16.95
C VAL A 20 11.67 5.83 17.21
N TYR A 21 12.11 5.09 18.21
CA TYR A 21 11.54 3.78 18.54
C TYR A 21 10.08 3.85 18.99
N ALA A 22 9.71 4.86 19.76
CA ALA A 22 8.34 5.06 20.23
C ALA A 22 7.37 5.36 19.06
N SER A 23 7.84 6.02 17.99
CA SER A 23 7.00 6.34 16.83
C SER A 23 6.78 5.15 15.89
N GLU A 24 7.74 4.22 15.81
CA GLU A 24 7.59 2.98 15.02
C GLU A 24 6.65 1.99 15.73
N GLY A 25 6.81 1.77 17.02
CA GLY A 25 5.93 0.92 17.80
C GLY A 25 4.46 1.37 17.73
N LYS A 26 4.20 2.69 17.90
CA LYS A 26 2.87 3.25 17.76
C LYS A 26 2.34 3.15 16.33
N GLY A 27 3.19 3.30 15.31
CA GLY A 27 2.81 3.13 13.90
C GLY A 27 2.34 1.71 13.61
N LEU A 28 3.07 0.71 14.08
CA LEU A 28 2.69 -0.70 13.94
C LEU A 28 1.42 -1.04 14.73
N GLU A 29 1.25 -0.52 15.94
CA GLU A 29 0.04 -0.71 16.75
C GLU A 29 -1.21 -0.20 16.01
N ILE A 30 -1.14 1.01 15.43
CA ILE A 30 -2.24 1.59 14.66
C ILE A 30 -2.53 0.75 13.41
N ALA A 31 -1.50 0.35 12.66
CA ALA A 31 -1.66 -0.48 11.47
C ALA A 31 -2.26 -1.86 11.80
N THR A 32 -1.84 -2.47 12.91
CA THR A 32 -2.41 -3.73 13.40
C THR A 32 -3.88 -3.59 13.77
N GLU A 33 -4.27 -2.49 14.43
CA GLU A 33 -5.68 -2.24 14.77
C GLU A 33 -6.54 -2.03 13.51
N VAL A 34 -6.00 -1.36 12.48
CA VAL A 34 -6.68 -1.23 11.17
C VAL A 34 -6.88 -2.59 10.53
N ASP A 35 -5.84 -3.41 10.47
CA ASP A 35 -5.89 -4.77 9.91
C ASP A 35 -6.90 -5.65 10.66
N VAL A 36 -6.92 -5.60 11.99
CA VAL A 36 -7.90 -6.37 12.80
C VAL A 36 -9.34 -5.94 12.51
N ARG A 37 -9.59 -4.62 12.32
CA ARG A 37 -10.95 -4.11 12.01
C ARG A 37 -11.40 -4.41 10.60
N ASP A 38 -10.47 -4.61 9.68
CA ASP A 38 -10.76 -4.96 8.29
C ASP A 38 -11.06 -6.45 8.09
N ARG A 39 -10.75 -7.29 9.07
CA ARG A 39 -11.01 -8.75 9.01
C ARG A 39 -12.48 -9.09 9.18
N GLY A 40 -12.88 -10.22 8.58
CA GLY A 40 -14.22 -10.79 8.72
C GLY A 40 -15.20 -10.25 7.68
N PHE A 41 -14.74 -9.61 6.60
CA PHE A 41 -15.61 -9.16 5.52
C PHE A 41 -16.06 -10.31 4.59
N GLY A 42 -15.35 -11.46 4.62
CA GLY A 42 -15.64 -12.67 3.84
C GLY A 42 -15.40 -12.47 2.35
N ASP A 43 -16.35 -11.84 1.64
CA ASP A 43 -16.18 -11.45 0.25
C ASP A 43 -16.77 -10.07 -0.04
N THR A 44 -16.15 -9.36 -0.99
CA THR A 44 -16.63 -8.06 -1.45
C THR A 44 -16.71 -8.00 -2.96
N THR A 45 -17.65 -7.19 -3.44
CA THR A 45 -17.75 -6.81 -4.86
C THR A 45 -17.88 -5.30 -4.96
N SER A 46 -17.03 -4.68 -5.76
CA SER A 46 -17.06 -3.24 -6.01
C SER A 46 -16.98 -2.92 -7.49
N THR A 47 -17.46 -1.74 -7.86
CA THR A 47 -17.32 -1.18 -9.20
C THR A 47 -16.60 0.15 -9.08
N MET A 48 -15.58 0.34 -9.90
CA MET A 48 -14.79 1.57 -9.91
C MET A 48 -14.64 2.12 -11.33
N THR A 49 -14.32 3.39 -11.40
CA THR A 49 -13.94 4.05 -12.67
C THR A 49 -12.51 4.54 -12.53
N MET A 50 -11.63 4.06 -13.39
CA MET A 50 -10.27 4.53 -13.53
C MET A 50 -10.21 5.53 -14.70
N THR A 51 -9.79 6.76 -14.44
CA THR A 51 -9.60 7.78 -15.49
C THR A 51 -8.11 8.03 -15.66
N LEU A 52 -7.65 7.82 -16.89
CA LEU A 52 -6.27 8.06 -17.31
C LEU A 52 -6.21 9.43 -18.02
N PHE A 53 -5.24 10.25 -17.68
CA PHE A 53 -4.97 11.53 -18.34
C PHE A 53 -3.64 11.45 -19.08
N ASP A 54 -3.62 11.98 -20.31
CA ASP A 54 -2.37 12.16 -21.04
C ASP A 54 -1.72 13.52 -20.69
N GLN A 55 -0.50 13.73 -21.20
CA GLN A 55 0.23 14.98 -21.00
C GLN A 55 -0.46 16.24 -21.58
N TYR A 56 -1.47 16.08 -22.40
CA TYR A 56 -2.24 17.18 -23.01
C TYR A 56 -3.58 17.40 -22.30
N GLY A 57 -3.90 16.63 -21.26
CA GLY A 57 -5.14 16.73 -20.50
C GLY A 57 -6.32 15.95 -21.12
N ASN A 58 -6.11 15.18 -22.20
CA ASN A 58 -7.15 14.27 -22.69
C ASN A 58 -7.33 13.12 -21.71
N SER A 59 -8.55 12.64 -21.56
CA SER A 59 -8.86 11.56 -20.63
C SER A 59 -9.51 10.36 -21.28
N THR A 60 -9.23 9.19 -20.74
CA THR A 60 -9.89 7.92 -21.09
C THR A 60 -10.35 7.25 -19.81
N SER A 61 -11.63 6.87 -19.75
CA SER A 61 -12.21 6.23 -18.56
C SER A 61 -12.44 4.74 -18.81
N ARG A 62 -12.11 3.93 -17.78
CA ARG A 62 -12.29 2.48 -17.74
C ARG A 62 -13.25 2.12 -16.62
N LYS A 63 -14.30 1.36 -16.92
CA LYS A 63 -15.15 0.76 -15.88
C LYS A 63 -14.59 -0.60 -15.51
N ILE A 64 -14.47 -0.83 -14.21
CA ILE A 64 -13.78 -1.99 -13.62
C ILE A 64 -14.67 -2.56 -12.53
N ARG A 65 -14.84 -3.89 -12.54
CA ARG A 65 -15.40 -4.63 -11.41
C ARG A 65 -14.27 -5.31 -10.65
N ASN A 66 -14.31 -5.19 -9.34
CA ASN A 66 -13.40 -5.90 -8.45
C ASN A 66 -14.20 -6.87 -7.57
N ARG A 67 -13.65 -8.07 -7.35
CA ARG A 67 -14.11 -9.05 -6.38
C ARG A 67 -12.93 -9.46 -5.52
N THR A 68 -13.11 -9.43 -4.22
CA THR A 68 -12.10 -9.84 -3.26
C THR A 68 -12.70 -10.90 -2.36
N LEU A 69 -11.98 -11.99 -2.19
CA LEU A 69 -12.27 -13.04 -1.23
C LEU A 69 -11.22 -12.97 -0.13
N GLU A 70 -11.68 -12.82 1.10
CA GLU A 70 -10.80 -12.77 2.27
C GLU A 70 -10.02 -14.09 2.44
N GLY A 71 -8.71 -13.98 2.60
CA GLY A 71 -7.84 -15.10 2.92
C GLY A 71 -7.78 -15.35 4.43
N THR A 72 -7.92 -16.59 4.86
CA THR A 72 -7.84 -16.94 6.29
C THR A 72 -6.42 -17.24 6.75
N ASP A 73 -5.64 -17.90 5.94
CA ASP A 73 -4.28 -18.36 6.29
C ASP A 73 -3.17 -17.54 5.61
N GLU A 74 -3.38 -17.22 4.34
CA GLU A 74 -2.57 -16.36 3.50
C GLU A 74 -3.29 -15.00 3.30
N GLY A 75 -2.80 -14.17 2.40
CA GLY A 75 -3.48 -12.93 2.04
C GLY A 75 -4.70 -13.16 1.12
N ASP A 76 -5.34 -12.09 0.73
CA ASP A 76 -6.59 -12.10 -0.02
C ASP A 76 -6.42 -12.56 -1.48
N LEU A 77 -7.53 -13.02 -2.04
CA LEU A 77 -7.65 -13.29 -3.48
C LEU A 77 -8.49 -12.19 -4.12
N SER A 78 -7.94 -11.49 -5.10
CA SER A 78 -8.67 -10.44 -5.81
C SER A 78 -8.73 -10.69 -7.31
N LEU A 79 -9.88 -10.36 -7.91
CA LEU A 79 -10.13 -10.47 -9.34
C LEU A 79 -10.68 -9.16 -9.87
N VAL A 80 -9.89 -8.48 -10.68
CA VAL A 80 -10.20 -7.20 -11.34
C VAL A 80 -10.58 -7.49 -12.79
N ILE A 81 -11.76 -7.04 -13.24
CA ILE A 81 -12.27 -7.27 -14.61
C ILE A 81 -12.61 -5.93 -15.24
N PHE A 82 -12.06 -5.67 -16.42
CA PHE A 82 -12.37 -4.48 -17.21
C PHE A 82 -13.65 -4.69 -18.03
N ASP A 83 -14.63 -3.81 -17.84
CA ASP A 83 -15.91 -3.85 -18.57
C ASP A 83 -15.92 -2.91 -19.78
N THR A 84 -15.25 -1.77 -19.68
CA THR A 84 -15.11 -0.77 -20.76
C THR A 84 -13.74 -0.09 -20.69
N PRO A 85 -13.27 0.52 -21.80
CA PRO A 85 -13.78 0.50 -23.16
C PRO A 85 -13.52 -0.84 -23.90
N ALA A 86 -13.90 -0.92 -25.16
CA ALA A 86 -13.88 -2.16 -25.94
C ALA A 86 -12.49 -2.79 -26.11
N ASP A 87 -11.44 -1.97 -26.15
CA ASP A 87 -10.02 -2.40 -26.32
C ASP A 87 -9.49 -3.17 -25.12
N VAL A 88 -9.99 -2.89 -23.90
CA VAL A 88 -9.61 -3.59 -22.67
C VAL A 88 -10.70 -4.51 -22.12
N LYS A 89 -11.91 -4.49 -22.73
CA LYS A 89 -13.05 -5.25 -22.23
C LYS A 89 -12.75 -6.74 -22.12
N GLY A 90 -13.06 -7.31 -20.94
CA GLY A 90 -12.82 -8.71 -20.61
C GLY A 90 -11.39 -9.03 -20.19
N THR A 91 -10.47 -8.06 -20.22
CA THR A 91 -9.18 -8.22 -19.54
C THR A 91 -9.44 -8.46 -18.07
N ALA A 92 -8.76 -9.45 -17.50
CA ALA A 92 -8.90 -9.78 -16.09
C ALA A 92 -7.52 -9.94 -15.43
N PHE A 93 -7.40 -9.37 -14.25
CA PHE A 93 -6.21 -9.51 -13.41
C PHE A 93 -6.59 -10.23 -12.12
N LEU A 94 -5.89 -11.32 -11.84
CA LEU A 94 -6.03 -12.13 -10.63
C LEU A 94 -4.79 -11.95 -9.77
N SER A 95 -4.97 -11.66 -8.50
CA SER A 95 -3.91 -11.61 -7.50
C SER A 95 -4.23 -12.55 -6.34
N HIS A 96 -3.24 -13.33 -5.92
CA HIS A 96 -3.21 -14.02 -4.63
C HIS A 96 -2.11 -13.36 -3.79
N THR A 97 -2.50 -12.55 -2.84
CA THR A 97 -1.57 -11.92 -1.90
C THR A 97 -1.01 -12.94 -0.93
N LYS A 98 0.22 -12.69 -0.50
CA LYS A 98 0.93 -13.54 0.47
C LYS A 98 1.43 -12.68 1.61
N LYS A 99 1.34 -13.17 2.83
CA LYS A 99 1.89 -12.50 4.02
C LYS A 99 3.41 -12.35 3.96
N SER A 100 4.07 -13.26 3.24
CA SER A 100 5.52 -13.21 3.02
C SER A 100 5.89 -13.51 1.59
N GLY A 101 6.94 -12.89 1.08
CA GLY A 101 7.37 -13.02 -0.30
C GLY A 101 6.48 -12.30 -1.32
N SER A 102 6.72 -12.57 -2.59
CA SER A 102 5.99 -11.92 -3.68
C SER A 102 4.63 -12.57 -3.91
N ASP A 103 3.65 -11.76 -4.27
CA ASP A 103 2.30 -12.22 -4.65
C ASP A 103 2.33 -13.04 -5.93
N ASP A 104 1.36 -13.95 -6.05
CA ASP A 104 1.11 -14.61 -7.32
C ASP A 104 0.07 -13.82 -8.11
N GLN A 105 0.45 -13.37 -9.30
CA GLN A 105 -0.36 -12.49 -10.12
C GLN A 105 -0.45 -12.99 -11.56
N TRP A 106 -1.66 -12.91 -12.15
CA TRP A 106 -1.93 -13.31 -13.52
C TRP A 106 -2.81 -12.31 -14.25
N LEU A 107 -2.49 -12.06 -15.51
CA LEU A 107 -3.24 -11.21 -16.42
C LEU A 107 -3.81 -12.04 -17.57
N TYR A 108 -5.13 -12.08 -17.68
CA TYR A 108 -5.82 -12.64 -18.85
C TYR A 108 -6.03 -11.55 -19.89
N LEU A 109 -5.61 -11.84 -21.12
CA LEU A 109 -5.76 -10.96 -22.29
C LEU A 109 -6.72 -11.61 -23.29
N PRO A 110 -7.98 -11.14 -23.40
CA PRO A 110 -9.00 -11.77 -24.22
C PRO A 110 -8.65 -11.75 -25.71
N ALA A 111 -8.02 -10.69 -26.20
CA ALA A 111 -7.57 -10.60 -27.60
C ALA A 111 -6.58 -11.70 -28.00
N LEU A 112 -5.78 -12.17 -27.05
CA LEU A 112 -4.80 -13.26 -27.24
C LEU A 112 -5.31 -14.60 -26.74
N LYS A 113 -6.45 -14.63 -26.04
CA LYS A 113 -6.98 -15.82 -25.33
C LYS A 113 -5.92 -16.47 -24.43
N ARG A 114 -5.10 -15.67 -23.77
CA ARG A 114 -3.95 -16.14 -22.97
C ARG A 114 -3.97 -15.56 -21.58
N VAL A 115 -3.57 -16.41 -20.62
CA VAL A 115 -3.19 -16.00 -19.27
C VAL A 115 -1.68 -15.83 -19.23
N LYS A 116 -1.20 -14.70 -18.72
CA LYS A 116 0.21 -14.41 -18.51
C LYS A 116 0.45 -14.25 -17.00
N ARG A 117 1.38 -15.01 -16.44
CA ARG A 117 1.84 -14.77 -15.07
C ARG A 117 2.72 -13.51 -15.04
N ILE A 118 2.49 -12.63 -14.07
CA ILE A 118 3.34 -11.47 -13.83
C ILE A 118 4.50 -11.95 -12.94
N ALA A 119 5.72 -11.82 -13.43
CA ALA A 119 6.90 -12.15 -12.63
C ALA A 119 7.06 -11.14 -11.48
N SER A 120 7.60 -11.56 -10.35
CA SER A 120 7.81 -10.68 -9.19
C SER A 120 8.60 -9.41 -9.53
N SER A 121 9.62 -9.53 -10.37
CA SER A 121 10.41 -8.38 -10.87
C SER A 121 9.61 -7.37 -11.71
N ASN A 122 8.41 -7.71 -12.16
CA ASN A 122 7.55 -6.88 -12.99
C ASN A 122 6.31 -6.35 -12.24
N GLN A 123 6.16 -6.68 -10.95
CA GLN A 123 5.01 -6.22 -10.15
C GLN A 123 5.03 -4.71 -9.90
N ALA A 124 6.22 -4.11 -9.85
CA ALA A 124 6.40 -2.65 -9.82
C ALA A 124 6.18 -1.97 -11.19
N GLY A 125 5.89 -2.74 -12.24
CA GLY A 125 5.59 -2.19 -13.58
C GLY A 125 4.18 -1.61 -13.68
N PRO A 126 3.91 -0.78 -14.71
CA PRO A 126 2.64 -0.05 -14.86
C PRO A 126 1.46 -1.01 -15.12
N PHE A 127 0.44 -0.92 -14.27
CA PHE A 127 -0.79 -1.69 -14.40
C PHE A 127 -1.63 -1.20 -15.57
N MET A 128 -1.69 -2.00 -16.62
CA MET A 128 -2.52 -1.71 -17.82
C MET A 128 -2.29 -0.31 -18.42
N GLY A 129 -1.05 0.21 -18.31
CA GLY A 129 -0.68 1.53 -18.84
C GLY A 129 -1.17 2.71 -18.00
N SER A 130 -1.47 2.50 -16.73
CA SER A 130 -1.70 3.55 -15.74
C SER A 130 -0.40 3.87 -14.98
N GLU A 131 -0.45 4.88 -14.11
CA GLU A 131 0.62 5.17 -13.12
C GLU A 131 0.61 4.21 -11.93
N PHE A 132 -0.45 3.42 -11.74
CA PHE A 132 -0.46 2.36 -10.73
C PHE A 132 0.44 1.20 -11.15
N ALA A 133 1.16 0.63 -10.19
CA ALA A 133 1.87 -0.62 -10.37
C ALA A 133 0.91 -1.83 -10.20
N TYR A 134 1.33 -3.01 -10.66
CA TYR A 134 0.56 -4.24 -10.41
C TYR A 134 0.44 -4.54 -8.91
N GLU A 135 1.45 -4.21 -8.11
CA GLU A 135 1.44 -4.37 -6.65
C GLU A 135 0.46 -3.43 -5.95
N ASP A 136 0.17 -2.25 -6.51
CA ASP A 136 -0.81 -1.29 -5.95
C ASP A 136 -2.27 -1.79 -6.07
N ILE A 137 -2.53 -2.77 -6.94
CA ILE A 137 -3.87 -3.31 -7.20
C ILE A 137 -4.18 -4.54 -6.33
N SER A 138 -3.21 -5.00 -5.56
CA SER A 138 -3.35 -6.11 -4.62
C SER A 138 -3.61 -5.62 -3.21
N SER A 139 -4.16 -6.48 -2.33
CA SER A 139 -4.25 -6.19 -0.90
C SER A 139 -2.86 -6.00 -0.29
N GLN A 140 -2.76 -5.09 0.67
CA GLN A 140 -1.51 -4.81 1.36
C GLN A 140 -1.47 -5.61 2.67
N GLU A 141 -0.56 -6.56 2.74
CA GLU A 141 -0.37 -7.38 3.94
C GLU A 141 0.49 -6.64 4.96
N LEU A 142 0.07 -6.64 6.23
CA LEU A 142 0.72 -5.92 7.33
C LEU A 142 2.21 -6.25 7.43
N GLU A 143 2.59 -7.49 7.22
CA GLU A 143 3.94 -8.03 7.37
C GLU A 143 4.93 -7.53 6.30
N LYS A 144 4.43 -6.96 5.21
CA LYS A 144 5.26 -6.45 4.09
C LYS A 144 5.73 -5.01 4.25
N TYR A 145 5.31 -4.33 5.33
CA TYR A 145 5.58 -2.90 5.50
C TYR A 145 6.16 -2.61 6.88
N THR A 146 6.95 -1.54 6.95
CA THR A 146 7.26 -0.85 8.20
C THR A 146 6.30 0.31 8.38
N TYR A 147 6.01 0.66 9.63
CA TYR A 147 5.02 1.69 9.97
C TYR A 147 5.64 2.72 10.92
N LYS A 148 5.36 3.99 10.68
CA LYS A 148 5.80 5.08 11.53
C LYS A 148 4.66 6.04 11.79
N TYR A 149 4.29 6.21 13.06
CA TYR A 149 3.38 7.26 13.47
C TYR A 149 4.07 8.61 13.40
N LEU A 150 3.40 9.63 12.84
CA LEU A 150 3.91 10.99 12.73
C LEU A 150 3.24 11.94 13.72
N ARG A 151 1.90 12.00 13.73
CA ARG A 151 1.11 12.92 14.56
C ARG A 151 -0.38 12.57 14.56
N ASN A 152 -1.12 13.20 15.45
CA ASN A 152 -2.57 13.34 15.30
C ASN A 152 -2.88 14.59 14.46
N GLU A 153 -3.99 14.55 13.73
CA GLU A 153 -4.47 15.67 12.92
C GLU A 153 -5.99 15.64 12.86
N ASP A 154 -6.64 16.78 13.05
CA ASP A 154 -8.06 16.92 12.74
C ASP A 154 -8.24 16.99 11.22
N TYR A 155 -9.02 16.06 10.68
CA TYR A 155 -9.39 16.05 9.28
C TYR A 155 -10.91 16.02 9.16
N GLN A 156 -11.52 17.11 8.73
CA GLN A 156 -12.97 17.27 8.57
C GLN A 156 -13.76 16.99 9.86
N GLY A 157 -13.23 17.39 11.02
CA GLY A 157 -13.84 17.17 12.33
C GLY A 157 -13.64 15.78 12.92
N LEU A 158 -12.76 14.97 12.34
CA LEU A 158 -12.35 13.66 12.84
C LEU A 158 -10.91 13.72 13.35
N ASP A 159 -10.68 13.21 14.57
CA ASP A 159 -9.32 13.03 15.09
C ASP A 159 -8.66 11.83 14.41
N CYS A 160 -7.67 12.10 13.56
CA CYS A 160 -7.00 11.12 12.73
C CYS A 160 -5.56 10.89 13.16
N PHE A 161 -5.08 9.66 13.05
CA PHE A 161 -3.66 9.36 13.09
C PHE A 161 -3.05 9.58 11.71
N VAL A 162 -1.93 10.30 11.66
CA VAL A 162 -1.11 10.45 10.45
C VAL A 162 0.12 9.57 10.60
N GLY A 163 0.30 8.67 9.66
CA GLY A 163 1.40 7.73 9.63
C GLY A 163 2.06 7.63 8.26
N PHE A 164 3.19 6.95 8.24
CA PHE A 164 3.93 6.61 7.04
C PHE A 164 4.16 5.10 7.02
N SER A 165 3.92 4.45 5.87
CA SER A 165 4.28 3.05 5.63
C SER A 165 5.34 2.97 4.53
N CYS A 166 6.26 2.02 4.65
CA CYS A 166 7.29 1.76 3.65
C CYS A 166 7.38 0.25 3.42
N ALA A 167 7.32 -0.17 2.15
CA ALA A 167 7.48 -1.56 1.79
C ALA A 167 8.86 -2.08 2.21
N LEU A 168 8.90 -3.27 2.77
CA LEU A 168 10.14 -4.01 3.02
C LEU A 168 10.70 -4.47 1.66
N GLN A 169 11.99 -4.28 1.46
CA GLN A 169 12.68 -4.89 0.32
C GLN A 169 12.80 -6.40 0.61
N LEU A 170 12.03 -7.20 -0.11
CA LEU A 170 12.02 -8.66 -0.03
C LEU A 170 12.99 -9.28 -1.04
#